data_4e50fbb46a72e06c65fd06eff1d20750
#
_entry.id   4e50fbb46a72e06c65fd06eff1d20750
#
_cell.length_a   1.000
_cell.length_b   1.000
_cell.length_c   1.000
_cell.angle_alpha   90.00
_cell.angle_beta   90.00
_cell.angle_gamma   90.00
#
_symmetry.space_group_name_H-M   'P 1'
#
loop_
_entity.id
_entity.type
_entity.pdbx_description
1 polymer ?
#
loop_
_entity_poly.entity_id
_entity_poly.type
_entity_poly.pdbx_seq_one_letter_code
_entity_poly.pdbx_strand_id
1 'polypeptide(L)'
;MNHLSNIYNATYKSIYTTYKVDDLDTGDIIVFNGYDSIISYIVECVTWSKYSHCGIVLKNPRNIGIDVPDGIYMIESGYDTPPDITTGKKKFGVEIVDLKKCLEDYTGNVYCIKLEFERTAQILRDLGNSYNLVKKDIYDVNPLD
;
A
#
# COMPACT_ATOMS: atom_id res chain seq x y z
N MET A 1 10.60 -15.50 2.83
CA MET A 1 9.42 -15.22 3.65
C MET A 1 9.72 -15.16 5.14
N ASN A 2 10.48 -16.11 5.70
CA ASN A 2 10.84 -16.11 7.13
C ASN A 2 11.68 -14.90 7.56
N HIS A 3 12.25 -14.14 6.64
CA HIS A 3 13.12 -13.01 6.97
C HIS A 3 12.38 -11.82 7.60
N LEU A 4 11.17 -11.52 7.14
CA LEU A 4 10.39 -10.44 7.73
C LEU A 4 9.85 -10.81 9.11
N SER A 5 9.44 -12.07 9.31
CA SER A 5 8.98 -12.53 10.62
C SER A 5 10.06 -12.45 11.70
N ASN A 6 11.32 -12.62 11.35
CA ASN A 6 12.44 -12.57 12.30
C ASN A 6 12.85 -11.14 12.67
N ILE A 7 12.57 -10.16 11.84
CA ILE A 7 12.95 -8.76 12.09
C ILE A 7 11.87 -8.02 12.90
N TYR A 8 10.61 -8.43 12.79
CA TYR A 8 9.45 -7.68 13.32
C TYR A 8 8.51 -8.53 14.17
N ASN A 9 9.03 -9.49 14.91
CA ASN A 9 8.27 -10.47 15.72
C ASN A 9 7.20 -9.88 16.66
N ALA A 10 7.20 -8.58 16.89
CA ALA A 10 6.25 -7.93 17.78
C ALA A 10 5.05 -7.31 17.08
N THR A 11 5.03 -7.20 15.76
CA THR A 11 4.08 -6.31 15.07
C THR A 11 3.17 -6.96 14.04
N TYR A 12 3.36 -8.24 13.70
CA TYR A 12 2.48 -8.88 12.73
C TYR A 12 2.22 -10.36 13.02
N LYS A 13 1.00 -10.80 12.76
CA LYS A 13 0.60 -12.20 12.77
C LYS A 13 0.96 -12.81 11.43
N SER A 14 1.61 -13.93 11.47
CA SER A 14 1.96 -14.84 10.38
C SER A 14 1.64 -14.34 8.94
N ILE A 15 2.67 -14.10 8.17
CA ILE A 15 2.61 -13.83 6.71
C ILE A 15 2.05 -15.01 5.89
N TYR A 16 1.77 -16.15 6.52
CA TYR A 16 1.20 -17.34 5.88
C TYR A 16 -0.30 -17.48 6.07
N THR A 17 -0.94 -16.56 6.79
CA THR A 17 -2.39 -16.54 6.93
C THR A 17 -2.98 -15.90 5.69
N THR A 18 -3.92 -16.58 5.04
CA THR A 18 -4.71 -16.01 3.95
C THR A 18 -5.74 -15.07 4.55
N TYR A 19 -5.65 -13.79 4.22
CA TYR A 19 -6.64 -12.79 4.58
C TYR A 19 -7.61 -12.56 3.41
N LYS A 20 -8.88 -12.35 3.74
CA LYS A 20 -9.81 -11.75 2.77
C LYS A 20 -9.59 -10.24 2.78
N VAL A 21 -9.87 -9.59 1.66
CA VAL A 21 -9.76 -8.13 1.58
C VAL A 21 -10.61 -7.44 2.65
N ASP A 22 -11.78 -7.98 2.96
CA ASP A 22 -12.69 -7.44 3.95
C ASP A 22 -12.15 -7.52 5.40
N ASP A 23 -11.17 -8.40 5.66
CA ASP A 23 -10.51 -8.56 6.97
C ASP A 23 -9.37 -7.55 7.19
N LEU A 24 -9.07 -6.75 6.18
CA LEU A 24 -8.05 -5.71 6.26
C LEU A 24 -8.60 -4.46 6.95
N ASP A 25 -7.71 -3.75 7.62
CA ASP A 25 -8.03 -2.52 8.33
C ASP A 25 -7.08 -1.38 7.93
N THR A 26 -7.52 -0.16 8.15
CA THR A 26 -6.71 1.04 7.89
C THR A 26 -5.36 0.95 8.61
N GLY A 27 -4.28 1.16 7.86
CA GLY A 27 -2.90 1.08 8.34
C GLY A 27 -2.22 -0.26 8.11
N ASP A 28 -2.94 -1.33 7.75
CA ASP A 28 -2.30 -2.56 7.32
C ASP A 28 -1.44 -2.29 6.07
N ILE A 29 -0.35 -3.04 5.89
CA ILE A 29 0.57 -2.85 4.78
C ILE A 29 0.40 -3.98 3.77
N ILE A 30 0.24 -3.62 2.52
CA ILE A 30 0.28 -4.56 1.40
C ILE A 30 1.66 -4.49 0.76
N VAL A 31 2.24 -5.63 0.47
CA VAL A 31 3.56 -5.75 -0.14
C VAL A 31 3.48 -6.65 -1.36
N PHE A 32 3.98 -6.18 -2.47
CA PHE A 32 3.94 -6.85 -3.76
C PHE A 32 5.29 -7.46 -4.11
N ASN A 33 5.24 -8.68 -4.64
CA ASN A 33 6.40 -9.40 -5.14
C ASN A 33 6.02 -9.97 -6.52
N GLY A 34 6.42 -9.31 -7.57
CA GLY A 34 6.16 -9.71 -8.95
C GLY A 34 7.35 -9.47 -9.84
N TYR A 35 7.53 -10.34 -10.82
CA TYR A 35 8.63 -10.29 -11.77
C TYR A 35 8.23 -9.68 -13.12
N ASP A 36 7.07 -9.07 -13.21
CA ASP A 36 6.41 -8.77 -14.49
C ASP A 36 6.89 -7.49 -15.17
N SER A 37 7.81 -6.74 -14.57
CA SER A 37 8.40 -5.57 -15.22
C SER A 37 9.91 -5.47 -15.05
N ILE A 38 10.57 -4.91 -16.06
CA ILE A 38 12.00 -4.58 -15.99
C ILE A 38 12.29 -3.65 -14.80
N ILE A 39 11.35 -2.75 -14.47
CA ILE A 39 11.48 -1.83 -13.35
C ILE A 39 11.44 -2.59 -12.02
N SER A 40 10.53 -3.54 -11.85
CA SER A 40 10.49 -4.39 -10.65
C SER A 40 11.80 -5.15 -10.45
N TYR A 41 12.35 -5.70 -11.53
CA TYR A 41 13.64 -6.39 -11.48
C TYR A 41 14.79 -5.46 -11.09
N ILE A 42 14.83 -4.23 -11.63
CA ILE A 42 15.85 -3.23 -11.27
C ILE A 42 15.73 -2.83 -9.79
N VAL A 43 14.51 -2.58 -9.30
CA VAL A 43 14.26 -2.26 -7.88
C VAL A 43 14.74 -3.41 -6.99
N GLU A 44 14.40 -4.64 -7.31
CA GLU A 44 14.85 -5.82 -6.56
C GLU A 44 16.38 -5.95 -6.54
N CYS A 45 17.05 -5.72 -7.68
CA CYS A 45 18.51 -5.78 -7.77
C CYS A 45 19.18 -4.66 -6.97
N VAL A 46 18.65 -3.44 -6.99
CA VAL A 46 19.23 -2.30 -6.28
C VAL A 46 18.95 -2.36 -4.78
N THR A 47 17.77 -2.79 -4.38
CA THR A 47 17.37 -2.84 -2.95
C THR A 47 17.72 -4.15 -2.27
N TRP A 48 18.17 -5.16 -3.00
CA TRP A 48 18.36 -6.55 -2.51
C TRP A 48 17.09 -7.12 -1.85
N SER A 49 15.94 -6.63 -2.26
CA SER A 49 14.63 -7.00 -1.76
C SER A 49 13.85 -7.75 -2.81
N LYS A 50 13.08 -8.76 -2.39
CA LYS A 50 12.12 -9.47 -3.27
C LYS A 50 10.85 -8.64 -3.50
N TYR A 51 10.70 -7.53 -2.80
CA TYR A 51 9.50 -6.72 -2.84
C TYR A 51 9.75 -5.49 -3.70
N SER A 52 8.93 -5.32 -4.70
CA SER A 52 9.04 -4.25 -5.69
C SER A 52 8.14 -3.06 -5.38
N HIS A 53 7.12 -3.26 -4.55
CA HIS A 53 6.12 -2.24 -4.25
C HIS A 53 5.43 -2.49 -2.91
N CYS A 54 4.91 -1.41 -2.30
CA CYS A 54 4.09 -1.50 -1.09
C CYS A 54 3.06 -0.37 -1.05
N GLY A 55 2.00 -0.59 -0.27
CA GLY A 55 0.98 0.41 -0.01
C GLY A 55 0.34 0.24 1.37
N ILE A 56 -0.38 1.27 1.80
CA ILE A 56 -1.08 1.32 3.09
C ILE A 56 -2.58 1.16 2.83
N VAL A 57 -3.20 0.20 3.51
CA VAL A 57 -4.64 -0.03 3.43
C VAL A 57 -5.42 1.13 4.04
N LEU A 58 -6.49 1.54 3.36
CA LEU A 58 -7.51 2.46 3.85
C LEU A 58 -8.87 1.80 3.80
N LYS A 59 -9.51 1.64 4.94
CA LYS A 59 -10.89 1.16 5.05
C LYS A 59 -11.81 2.32 5.40
N ASN A 60 -12.80 2.57 4.53
CA ASN A 60 -13.76 3.66 4.69
C ASN A 60 -13.08 5.02 4.92
N PRO A 61 -12.29 5.52 3.95
CA PRO A 61 -11.38 6.66 4.14
C PRO A 61 -12.10 7.96 4.49
N ARG A 62 -13.40 8.07 4.24
CA ARG A 62 -14.20 9.23 4.67
C ARG A 62 -14.15 9.45 6.18
N ASN A 63 -14.05 8.38 6.96
CA ASN A 63 -13.92 8.43 8.41
C ASN A 63 -12.62 9.07 8.91
N ILE A 64 -11.63 9.21 8.02
CA ILE A 64 -10.34 9.83 8.32
C ILE A 64 -10.10 11.14 7.55
N GLY A 65 -11.17 11.72 6.99
CA GLY A 65 -11.12 13.02 6.31
C GLY A 65 -10.64 12.95 4.85
N ILE A 66 -10.70 11.78 4.22
CA ILE A 66 -10.41 11.61 2.79
C ILE A 66 -11.74 11.44 2.05
N ASP A 67 -12.05 12.35 1.15
CA ASP A 67 -13.36 12.37 0.45
C ASP A 67 -13.40 11.40 -0.73
N VAL A 68 -13.54 10.12 -0.39
CA VAL A 68 -13.84 9.04 -1.34
C VAL A 68 -14.98 8.18 -0.77
N PRO A 69 -15.72 7.41 -1.58
CA PRO A 69 -16.77 6.51 -1.11
C PRO A 69 -16.27 5.51 -0.08
N ASP A 70 -17.18 4.93 0.70
CA ASP A 70 -16.83 3.82 1.59
C ASP A 70 -16.37 2.61 0.77
N GLY A 71 -15.34 1.93 1.27
CA GLY A 71 -14.69 0.83 0.58
C GLY A 71 -13.33 0.51 1.16
N ILE A 72 -12.60 -0.35 0.48
CA ILE A 72 -11.24 -0.72 0.86
C ILE A 72 -10.29 -0.34 -0.27
N TYR A 73 -9.40 0.55 0.06
CA TYR A 73 -8.46 1.18 -0.85
C TYR A 73 -7.03 0.98 -0.38
N MET A 74 -6.07 1.42 -1.19
CA MET A 74 -4.66 1.47 -0.85
C MET A 74 -4.10 2.86 -1.20
N ILE A 75 -3.38 3.48 -0.26
CA ILE A 75 -2.48 4.59 -0.57
C ILE A 75 -1.17 3.98 -1.04
N GLU A 76 -0.69 4.44 -2.16
CA GLU A 76 0.62 4.08 -2.70
C GLU A 76 1.27 5.26 -3.40
N SER A 77 2.53 5.13 -3.75
CA SER A 77 3.20 5.98 -4.72
C SER A 77 3.61 5.09 -5.88
N GLY A 78 2.99 5.27 -7.02
CA GLY A 78 3.09 4.33 -8.11
C GLY A 78 3.13 4.97 -9.49
N TYR A 79 3.25 4.08 -10.46
CA TYR A 79 3.15 4.35 -11.88
C TYR A 79 2.49 3.14 -12.54
N ASP A 80 1.55 3.37 -13.44
CA ASP A 80 0.83 2.32 -14.19
C ASP A 80 -0.08 1.40 -13.35
N THR A 81 -0.58 1.92 -12.24
CA THR A 81 -1.58 1.29 -11.38
C THR A 81 -3.01 1.58 -11.88
N PRO A 82 -4.06 1.01 -11.28
CA PRO A 82 -5.43 1.45 -11.52
C PRO A 82 -5.57 2.97 -11.33
N PRO A 83 -6.51 3.63 -12.03
CA PRO A 83 -6.70 5.07 -11.86
C PRO A 83 -6.93 5.48 -10.41
N ASP A 84 -6.30 6.58 -9.98
CA ASP A 84 -6.54 7.23 -8.70
C ASP A 84 -8.03 7.49 -8.50
N ILE A 85 -8.60 7.00 -7.41
CA ILE A 85 -10.04 7.07 -7.14
C ILE A 85 -10.53 8.51 -6.93
N THR A 86 -9.65 9.42 -6.51
CA THR A 86 -10.00 10.82 -6.24
C THR A 86 -10.09 11.65 -7.51
N THR A 87 -9.36 11.28 -8.55
CA THR A 87 -9.26 12.04 -9.82
C THR A 87 -9.82 11.29 -11.02
N GLY A 88 -9.99 9.97 -10.92
CA GLY A 88 -10.36 9.09 -12.04
C GLY A 88 -9.28 8.97 -13.12
N LYS A 89 -8.05 9.40 -12.84
CA LYS A 89 -6.93 9.40 -13.80
C LYS A 89 -5.75 8.64 -13.24
N LYS A 90 -4.94 8.06 -14.11
CA LYS A 90 -3.63 7.53 -13.73
C LYS A 90 -2.73 8.67 -13.27
N LYS A 91 -2.01 8.45 -12.20
CA LYS A 91 -1.03 9.37 -11.61
C LYS A 91 0.36 8.78 -11.65
N PHE A 92 1.33 9.67 -11.61
CA PHE A 92 2.71 9.35 -11.34
C PHE A 92 3.07 9.99 -10.00
N GLY A 93 2.92 9.23 -8.91
CA GLY A 93 3.11 9.73 -7.56
C GLY A 93 2.11 9.16 -6.56
N VAL A 94 1.84 9.91 -5.50
CA VAL A 94 0.95 9.47 -4.42
C VAL A 94 -0.50 9.44 -4.90
N GLU A 95 -1.13 8.27 -4.77
CA GLU A 95 -2.50 8.02 -5.21
C GLU A 95 -3.27 7.10 -4.25
N ILE A 96 -4.59 7.09 -4.40
CA ILE A 96 -5.47 6.12 -3.76
C ILE A 96 -6.10 5.25 -4.84
N VAL A 97 -5.91 3.95 -4.76
CA VAL A 97 -6.44 2.98 -5.70
C VAL A 97 -7.42 2.03 -5.02
N ASP A 98 -8.38 1.50 -5.80
CA ASP A 98 -9.23 0.41 -5.33
C ASP A 98 -8.37 -0.84 -5.12
N LEU A 99 -8.25 -1.28 -3.85
CA LEU A 99 -7.38 -2.39 -3.51
C LEU A 99 -7.82 -3.70 -4.16
N LYS A 100 -9.13 -3.96 -4.21
CA LYS A 100 -9.65 -5.19 -4.80
C LYS A 100 -9.32 -5.26 -6.28
N LYS A 101 -9.54 -4.17 -7.00
CA LYS A 101 -9.21 -4.06 -8.42
C LYS A 101 -7.70 -4.20 -8.65
N CYS A 102 -6.88 -3.56 -7.82
CA CYS A 102 -5.44 -3.68 -7.89
C CYS A 102 -4.98 -5.14 -7.73
N LEU A 103 -5.59 -5.88 -6.78
CA LEU A 103 -5.28 -7.28 -6.55
C LEU A 103 -5.77 -8.22 -7.66
N GLU A 104 -6.90 -7.90 -8.30
CA GLU A 104 -7.44 -8.67 -9.45
C GLU A 104 -6.56 -8.53 -10.70
N ASP A 105 -6.00 -7.35 -10.91
CA ASP A 105 -5.17 -7.03 -12.09
C ASP A 105 -3.69 -7.43 -11.90
N TYR A 106 -3.27 -7.75 -10.66
CA TYR A 106 -1.87 -8.03 -10.35
C TYR A 106 -1.50 -9.50 -10.58
N THR A 107 -0.41 -9.72 -11.33
CA THR A 107 0.19 -11.05 -11.55
C THR A 107 1.45 -11.19 -10.70
N GLY A 108 1.34 -11.88 -9.60
CA GLY A 108 2.46 -12.07 -8.66
C GLY A 108 1.99 -12.47 -7.29
N ASN A 109 2.89 -12.43 -6.33
CA ASN A 109 2.55 -12.71 -4.95
C ASN A 109 2.28 -11.41 -4.20
N VAL A 110 1.20 -11.39 -3.43
CA VAL A 110 0.85 -10.27 -2.58
C VAL A 110 0.83 -10.74 -1.13
N TYR A 111 1.43 -9.96 -0.27
CA TYR A 111 1.51 -10.23 1.16
C TYR A 111 0.87 -9.09 1.94
N CYS A 112 0.22 -9.44 3.04
CA CYS A 112 -0.31 -8.48 3.98
C CYS A 112 0.46 -8.53 5.30
N ILE A 113 0.85 -7.38 5.80
CA ILE A 113 1.37 -7.20 7.15
C ILE A 113 0.27 -6.55 7.97
N LYS A 114 -0.39 -7.35 8.82
CA LYS A 114 -1.38 -6.85 9.77
C LYS A 114 -0.66 -6.09 10.87
N LEU A 115 -1.00 -4.83 11.06
CA LEU A 115 -0.44 -4.03 12.14
C LEU A 115 -1.30 -4.14 13.39
N GLU A 116 -0.69 -4.63 14.48
CA GLU A 116 -1.33 -4.71 15.79
C GLU A 116 -1.10 -3.41 16.58
N PHE A 117 -1.95 -2.42 16.33
CA PHE A 117 -1.98 -1.19 17.11
C PHE A 117 -3.42 -0.74 17.33
N GLU A 118 -3.64 0.04 18.37
CA GLU A 118 -4.94 0.65 18.59
C GLU A 118 -5.19 1.76 17.57
N ARG A 119 -6.19 1.59 16.74
CA ARG A 119 -6.61 2.56 15.71
C ARG A 119 -7.44 3.68 16.32
N THR A 120 -6.80 4.47 17.19
CA THR A 120 -7.46 5.62 17.82
C THR A 120 -7.91 6.63 16.77
N ALA A 121 -8.95 7.40 17.10
CA ALA A 121 -9.43 8.47 16.23
C ALA A 121 -8.33 9.50 15.91
N GLN A 122 -7.36 9.69 16.81
CA GLN A 122 -6.22 10.58 16.57
C GLN A 122 -5.29 10.02 15.50
N ILE A 123 -4.83 8.77 15.64
CA ILE A 123 -3.95 8.11 14.67
C ILE A 123 -4.60 8.09 13.27
N LEU A 124 -5.88 7.79 13.21
CA LEU A 124 -6.60 7.76 11.94
C LEU A 124 -6.69 9.14 11.29
N ARG A 125 -6.96 10.19 12.08
CA ARG A 125 -6.94 11.57 11.56
C ARG A 125 -5.54 11.99 11.09
N ASP A 126 -4.50 11.61 11.83
CA ASP A 126 -3.12 11.95 11.46
C ASP A 126 -2.70 11.27 10.15
N LEU A 127 -3.15 10.04 9.91
CA LEU A 127 -2.96 9.37 8.62
C LEU A 127 -3.67 10.12 7.48
N GLY A 128 -4.93 10.54 7.68
CA GLY A 128 -5.66 11.33 6.70
C GLY A 128 -5.00 12.69 6.42
N ASN A 129 -4.52 13.36 7.46
CA ASN A 129 -3.78 14.62 7.34
C ASN A 129 -2.46 14.42 6.58
N SER A 130 -1.72 13.35 6.89
CA SER A 130 -0.48 13.01 6.20
C SER A 130 -0.72 12.77 4.70
N TYR A 131 -1.75 11.99 4.35
CA TYR A 131 -2.13 11.84 2.95
C TYR A 131 -2.45 13.20 2.29
N ASN A 132 -3.21 14.06 2.95
CA ASN A 132 -3.56 15.36 2.39
C ASN A 132 -2.35 16.29 2.16
N LEU A 133 -1.27 16.10 2.91
CA LEU A 133 -0.01 16.82 2.70
C LEU A 133 0.70 16.32 1.44
N VAL A 134 0.77 15.01 1.24
CA VAL A 134 1.61 14.39 0.19
C VAL A 134 0.85 14.02 -1.09
N LYS A 135 -0.47 14.10 -1.12
CA LYS A 135 -1.30 13.65 -2.27
C LYS A 135 -1.02 14.34 -3.60
N LYS A 136 -0.23 15.43 -3.60
CA LYS A 136 0.20 16.15 -4.81
C LYS A 136 1.63 15.83 -5.20
N ASP A 137 2.33 15.07 -4.37
CA ASP A 137 3.72 14.76 -4.62
C ASP A 137 3.82 13.77 -5.78
N ILE A 138 4.80 14.01 -6.64
CA ILE A 138 5.13 13.14 -7.75
C ILE A 138 6.08 12.03 -7.27
N TYR A 139 6.14 10.94 -8.01
CA TYR A 139 7.08 9.86 -7.75
C TYR A 139 8.51 10.37 -7.92
N ASP A 140 9.34 10.16 -6.91
CA ASP A 140 10.76 10.46 -7.03
C ASP A 140 11.44 9.37 -7.86
N VAL A 141 11.98 9.80 -9.00
CA VAL A 141 12.72 8.91 -9.92
C VAL A 141 14.23 9.10 -9.84
N ASN A 142 14.69 9.95 -8.91
CA ASN A 142 16.11 10.19 -8.72
C ASN A 142 16.70 9.21 -7.68
N PRO A 143 17.42 8.17 -8.09
CA PRO A 143 17.96 7.18 -7.16
C PRO A 143 19.18 7.70 -6.36
N LEU A 144 19.55 8.97 -6.55
CA LEU A 144 20.75 9.57 -5.95
C LEU A 144 20.45 10.64 -4.89
N ASP A 145 19.16 10.89 -4.57
CA ASP A 145 18.73 11.81 -3.51
C ASP A 145 18.64 11.14 -2.15
#